data_8b5cb137d5aa987b23982152d2b12843
#
_entry.id   8b5cb137d5aa987b23982152d2b12843
#
_cell.length_a   1.000
_cell.length_b   1.000
_cell.length_c   1.000
_cell.angle_alpha   90.00
_cell.angle_beta   90.00
_cell.angle_gamma   90.00
#
_symmetry.space_group_name_H-M   'P 1'
#
loop_
_entity.id
_entity.type
_entity.pdbx_description
1 polymer ?
#
loop_
_entity_poly.entity_id
_entity_poly.type
_entity_poly.pdbx_seq_one_letter_code
_entity_poly.pdbx_strand_id
1 'polypeptide(L)'
;MKNRVTGNIVEKNGTWYARLYVTDKNGKRKQIWRTTGLPVKNNKRKAMAFLQELIERFSGECREFYSDISVADYFELWLKDIKSQVRPNTYRSYKGNMDKHIIPYFREKGIRLQELRPCDLSDYYRFKNLTDSKLEKTEPLSPRTIQHHHQNISKALNDAVERGYINYNPDINSKRPKLKKYNAKFLNQKEIYKLLEAIEDNIIYLPVLLCSIYGLRRSEVLGIQWKFIDFQNNTIHICETLQQCIKDISGDTNYIDDTKNESSNRTMPLIPLTKEKLLAQKRWQFENKKKYEEIYLDSDFVFTHENGSVITPNYLTKNFRKVADNLGYNGLRLHDLRHSVASNLLNKGFSYVQTAEWLGHSNPSTTFKFYAHVDKTSKMAIASDYEKVFEEEMRVEKSPKVVEKTSKIVEIDFANARTSTKGKPQKRLI
;
A
#
# COMPACT_ATOMS: atom_id res chain seq x y z
N MET A 1 11.29 -26.05 38.36
CA MET A 1 10.46 -27.22 37.98
C MET A 1 9.73 -26.87 36.69
N LYS A 2 9.83 -27.74 35.67
CA LYS A 2 9.12 -27.53 34.39
C LYS A 2 7.62 -27.67 34.61
N ASN A 3 6.82 -26.74 34.07
CA ASN A 3 5.36 -26.91 34.05
C ASN A 3 5.02 -28.14 33.22
N ARG A 4 4.29 -29.08 33.81
CA ARG A 4 3.85 -30.26 33.08
C ARG A 4 2.63 -29.89 32.24
N VAL A 5 2.82 -29.79 30.94
CA VAL A 5 1.75 -29.47 29.99
C VAL A 5 1.38 -30.71 29.21
N THR A 6 0.10 -31.06 29.23
CA THR A 6 -0.45 -32.15 28.42
C THR A 6 -1.70 -31.63 27.71
N GLY A 7 -2.10 -32.24 26.61
CA GLY A 7 -3.30 -31.80 25.90
C GLY A 7 -3.84 -32.84 24.93
N ASN A 8 -5.03 -32.59 24.45
CA ASN A 8 -5.66 -33.38 23.39
C ASN A 8 -6.49 -32.46 22.47
N ILE A 9 -6.77 -32.95 21.26
CA ILE A 9 -7.72 -32.28 20.37
C ILE A 9 -9.12 -32.78 20.66
N VAL A 10 -10.10 -31.89 20.62
CA VAL A 10 -11.52 -32.16 20.87
C VAL A 10 -12.34 -31.54 19.76
N GLU A 11 -13.30 -32.29 19.24
CA GLU A 11 -14.28 -31.75 18.30
C GLU A 11 -15.37 -30.96 19.05
N LYS A 12 -15.68 -29.76 18.56
CA LYS A 12 -16.80 -28.97 19.05
C LYS A 12 -17.37 -28.15 17.90
N ASN A 13 -18.67 -28.28 17.65
CA ASN A 13 -19.39 -27.55 16.58
C ASN A 13 -18.71 -27.66 15.19
N GLY A 14 -18.27 -28.88 14.81
CA GLY A 14 -17.65 -29.17 13.51
C GLY A 14 -16.22 -28.60 13.35
N THR A 15 -15.62 -28.08 14.40
CA THR A 15 -14.27 -27.50 14.39
C THR A 15 -13.39 -28.21 15.46
N TRP A 16 -12.10 -28.37 15.13
CA TRP A 16 -11.12 -28.85 16.07
C TRP A 16 -10.73 -27.80 17.10
N TYR A 17 -10.66 -28.18 18.36
CA TYR A 17 -10.13 -27.38 19.46
C TYR A 17 -8.96 -28.10 20.12
N ALA A 18 -7.91 -27.35 20.47
CA ALA A 18 -6.85 -27.84 21.35
C ALA A 18 -7.24 -27.59 22.81
N ARG A 19 -7.27 -28.64 23.62
CA ARG A 19 -7.51 -28.60 25.07
C ARG A 19 -6.23 -28.95 25.79
N LEU A 20 -5.66 -27.99 26.51
CA LEU A 20 -4.41 -28.08 27.23
C LEU A 20 -4.68 -28.20 28.73
N TYR A 21 -3.88 -28.96 29.40
CA TYR A 21 -3.84 -29.08 30.85
C TYR A 21 -2.48 -28.60 31.33
N VAL A 22 -2.45 -27.45 31.99
CA VAL A 22 -1.23 -26.85 32.54
C VAL A 22 -1.26 -27.03 34.06
N THR A 23 -0.20 -27.62 34.61
CA THR A 23 -0.04 -27.76 36.08
C THR A 23 0.98 -26.71 36.51
N ASP A 24 0.57 -25.78 37.39
CA ASP A 24 1.45 -24.72 37.91
C ASP A 24 2.47 -25.27 38.94
N LYS A 25 3.39 -24.38 39.39
CA LYS A 25 4.42 -24.71 40.39
C LYS A 25 3.83 -25.22 41.74
N ASN A 26 2.58 -24.89 42.02
CA ASN A 26 1.86 -25.27 43.23
C ASN A 26 1.02 -26.55 43.08
N GLY A 27 1.18 -27.25 41.95
CA GLY A 27 0.43 -28.50 41.65
C GLY A 27 -1.02 -28.27 41.19
N LYS A 28 -1.48 -27.01 41.05
CA LYS A 28 -2.84 -26.72 40.64
C LYS A 28 -2.99 -26.89 39.14
N ARG A 29 -3.91 -27.72 38.70
CA ARG A 29 -4.17 -28.02 37.31
C ARG A 29 -5.19 -27.04 36.71
N LYS A 30 -4.81 -26.33 35.64
CA LYS A 30 -5.68 -25.40 34.87
C LYS A 30 -5.94 -25.96 33.48
N GLN A 31 -7.19 -25.88 33.03
CA GLN A 31 -7.58 -26.28 31.68
C GLN A 31 -7.68 -25.06 30.78
N ILE A 32 -7.06 -25.12 29.59
CA ILE A 32 -7.05 -24.03 28.59
C ILE A 32 -7.56 -24.58 27.27
N TRP A 33 -8.51 -23.91 26.67
CA TRP A 33 -9.06 -24.24 25.35
C TRP A 33 -8.58 -23.23 24.29
N ARG A 34 -8.18 -23.75 23.12
CA ARG A 34 -7.82 -22.95 21.97
C ARG A 34 -8.49 -23.51 20.74
N THR A 35 -9.12 -22.65 19.93
CA THR A 35 -9.64 -23.05 18.63
C THR A 35 -8.48 -23.20 17.64
N THR A 36 -8.54 -24.24 16.82
CA THR A 36 -7.59 -24.41 15.72
C THR A 36 -8.03 -23.66 14.46
N GLY A 37 -9.31 -23.24 14.39
CA GLY A 37 -9.92 -22.70 13.16
C GLY A 37 -10.11 -23.73 12.05
N LEU A 38 -9.77 -25.00 12.28
CA LEU A 38 -9.80 -26.06 11.27
C LEU A 38 -11.10 -26.88 11.37
N PRO A 39 -11.85 -27.08 10.27
CA PRO A 39 -13.00 -27.98 10.24
C PRO A 39 -12.54 -29.43 10.49
N VAL A 40 -13.41 -30.24 11.09
CA VAL A 40 -13.09 -31.64 11.51
C VAL A 40 -12.70 -32.52 10.32
N LYS A 41 -13.36 -32.37 9.19
CA LYS A 41 -13.15 -33.22 8.01
C LYS A 41 -11.74 -33.04 7.43
N ASN A 42 -10.96 -34.11 7.37
CA ASN A 42 -9.61 -34.20 6.79
C ASN A 42 -8.52 -33.32 7.45
N ASN A 43 -8.75 -32.72 8.62
CA ASN A 43 -7.78 -31.83 9.26
C ASN A 43 -7.25 -32.33 10.61
N LYS A 44 -7.51 -33.56 11.00
CA LYS A 44 -7.06 -34.13 12.30
C LYS A 44 -5.54 -34.02 12.49
N ARG A 45 -4.74 -34.33 11.43
CA ARG A 45 -3.28 -34.26 11.47
C ARG A 45 -2.78 -32.81 11.68
N LYS A 46 -3.41 -31.81 11.00
CA LYS A 46 -3.08 -30.39 11.17
C LYS A 46 -3.46 -29.89 12.57
N ALA A 47 -4.62 -30.34 13.10
CA ALA A 47 -5.06 -30.00 14.44
C ALA A 47 -4.13 -30.60 15.53
N MET A 48 -3.61 -31.81 15.30
CA MET A 48 -2.61 -32.41 16.19
C MET A 48 -1.26 -31.66 16.12
N ALA A 49 -0.81 -31.24 14.95
CA ALA A 49 0.41 -30.42 14.81
C ALA A 49 0.27 -29.08 15.55
N PHE A 50 -0.88 -28.42 15.43
CA PHE A 50 -1.20 -27.21 16.19
C PHE A 50 -1.21 -27.45 17.70
N LEU A 51 -1.78 -28.57 18.17
CA LEU A 51 -1.75 -28.96 19.60
C LEU A 51 -0.30 -29.15 20.06
N GLN A 52 0.54 -29.84 19.28
CA GLN A 52 1.94 -30.09 19.62
C GLN A 52 2.71 -28.78 19.75
N GLU A 53 2.52 -27.86 18.79
CA GLU A 53 3.09 -26.51 18.85
C GLU A 53 2.66 -25.76 20.12
N LEU A 54 1.38 -25.85 20.50
CA LEU A 54 0.89 -25.24 21.74
C LEU A 54 1.49 -25.92 23.00
N ILE A 55 1.62 -27.26 23.04
CA ILE A 55 2.27 -27.94 24.14
C ILE A 55 3.72 -27.49 24.28
N GLU A 56 4.46 -27.38 23.19
CA GLU A 56 5.84 -26.88 23.18
C GLU A 56 5.92 -25.45 23.68
N ARG A 57 5.00 -24.57 23.22
CA ARG A 57 4.90 -23.18 23.70
C ARG A 57 4.59 -23.08 25.21
N PHE A 58 3.70 -23.91 25.72
CA PHE A 58 3.31 -23.87 27.15
C PHE A 58 4.26 -24.68 28.07
N SER A 59 5.00 -25.66 27.56
CA SER A 59 6.01 -26.42 28.27
C SER A 59 7.43 -25.84 28.12
N GLY A 60 7.63 -25.02 27.08
CA GLY A 60 8.88 -24.34 26.84
C GLY A 60 9.21 -23.40 28.00
N GLU A 61 10.47 -23.42 28.39
CA GLU A 61 11.06 -22.60 29.41
C GLU A 61 10.64 -21.12 29.16
N CYS A 62 9.67 -20.61 29.95
CA CYS A 62 9.65 -19.20 30.23
C CYS A 62 11.05 -18.89 30.76
N ARG A 63 11.91 -18.30 29.90
CA ARG A 63 13.22 -17.83 30.35
C ARG A 63 12.94 -16.88 31.50
N GLU A 64 13.30 -17.25 32.73
CA GLU A 64 13.14 -16.44 33.96
C GLU A 64 13.78 -15.04 33.81
N PHE A 65 14.54 -14.82 32.74
CA PHE A 65 15.23 -13.59 32.43
C PHE A 65 14.36 -12.37 32.09
N TYR A 66 13.06 -12.54 31.81
CA TYR A 66 12.22 -11.42 31.35
C TYR A 66 10.91 -11.23 32.12
N SER A 67 10.80 -11.84 33.30
CA SER A 67 9.57 -11.81 34.10
C SER A 67 9.20 -10.44 34.64
N ASP A 68 10.12 -9.48 34.67
CA ASP A 68 9.94 -8.17 35.31
C ASP A 68 10.08 -6.95 34.38
N ILE A 69 10.21 -7.15 33.06
CA ILE A 69 10.34 -6.00 32.14
C ILE A 69 9.03 -5.22 32.06
N SER A 70 9.09 -3.90 32.21
CA SER A 70 7.94 -3.04 31.98
C SER A 70 7.60 -2.94 30.49
N VAL A 71 6.34 -2.59 30.16
CA VAL A 71 5.90 -2.33 28.78
C VAL A 71 6.76 -1.25 28.13
N ALA A 72 7.08 -0.18 28.88
CA ALA A 72 7.90 0.94 28.36
C ALA A 72 9.33 0.50 28.03
N ASP A 73 9.97 -0.26 28.93
CA ASP A 73 11.35 -0.72 28.71
C ASP A 73 11.42 -1.77 27.58
N TYR A 74 10.39 -2.61 27.45
CA TYR A 74 10.28 -3.52 26.31
C TYR A 74 10.18 -2.76 24.99
N PHE A 75 9.36 -1.71 24.91
CA PHE A 75 9.24 -0.90 23.68
C PHE A 75 10.53 -0.18 23.33
N GLU A 76 11.31 0.28 24.30
CA GLU A 76 12.65 0.83 24.06
C GLU A 76 13.62 -0.22 23.52
N LEU A 77 13.61 -1.42 24.10
CA LEU A 77 14.40 -2.55 23.61
C LEU A 77 14.00 -2.91 22.17
N TRP A 78 12.71 -3.04 21.93
CA TRP A 78 12.17 -3.33 20.60
C TRP A 78 12.58 -2.30 19.56
N LEU A 79 12.56 -1.00 19.90
CA LEU A 79 13.02 0.05 19.00
C LEU A 79 14.50 -0.10 18.60
N LYS A 80 15.36 -0.54 19.52
CA LYS A 80 16.78 -0.79 19.23
C LYS A 80 16.93 -1.94 18.24
N ASP A 81 16.17 -3.02 18.46
CA ASP A 81 16.26 -4.24 17.67
C ASP A 81 15.68 -4.09 16.26
N ILE A 82 14.54 -3.38 16.14
CA ILE A 82 13.87 -3.21 14.83
C ILE A 82 14.61 -2.25 13.89
N LYS A 83 15.56 -1.45 14.40
CA LYS A 83 16.28 -0.41 13.64
C LYS A 83 16.98 -0.98 12.40
N SER A 84 17.59 -2.15 12.51
CA SER A 84 18.30 -2.81 11.40
C SER A 84 17.38 -3.60 10.45
N GLN A 85 16.11 -3.82 10.83
CA GLN A 85 15.18 -4.70 10.11
C GLN A 85 14.21 -3.93 9.20
N VAL A 86 14.10 -2.61 9.38
CA VAL A 86 13.15 -1.78 8.64
C VAL A 86 13.83 -0.61 7.94
N ARG A 87 13.21 -0.10 6.88
CA ARG A 87 13.72 1.09 6.18
C ARG A 87 13.77 2.31 7.11
N PRO A 88 14.74 3.24 6.90
CA PRO A 88 14.95 4.40 7.77
C PRO A 88 13.68 5.22 8.06
N ASN A 89 12.84 5.48 7.05
CA ASN A 89 11.59 6.22 7.23
C ASN A 89 10.55 5.45 8.06
N THR A 90 10.50 4.12 7.96
CA THR A 90 9.64 3.27 8.79
C THR A 90 10.10 3.32 10.25
N TYR A 91 11.41 3.16 10.47
CA TYR A 91 12.01 3.28 11.80
C TYR A 91 11.72 4.65 12.43
N ARG A 92 11.88 5.74 11.65
CA ARG A 92 11.57 7.10 12.09
C ARG A 92 10.13 7.25 12.57
N SER A 93 9.19 6.67 11.80
CA SER A 93 7.77 6.67 12.17
C SER A 93 7.52 5.90 13.46
N TYR A 94 8.13 4.72 13.62
CA TYR A 94 8.04 3.94 14.85
C TYR A 94 8.60 4.70 16.03
N LYS A 95 9.85 5.19 15.90
CA LYS A 95 10.53 5.94 16.93
C LYS A 95 9.75 7.19 17.35
N GLY A 96 9.24 7.96 16.38
CA GLY A 96 8.46 9.17 16.66
C GLY A 96 7.18 8.89 17.45
N ASN A 97 6.45 7.84 17.11
CA ASN A 97 5.23 7.45 17.82
C ASN A 97 5.54 6.87 19.22
N MET A 98 6.57 6.04 19.31
CA MET A 98 6.98 5.39 20.57
C MET A 98 7.51 6.41 21.56
N ASP A 99 8.52 7.21 21.19
CA ASP A 99 9.19 8.15 22.09
C ASP A 99 8.28 9.28 22.57
N LYS A 100 7.44 9.82 21.66
CA LYS A 100 6.62 10.99 21.99
C LYS A 100 5.31 10.66 22.68
N HIS A 101 4.76 9.48 22.44
CA HIS A 101 3.38 9.21 22.86
C HIS A 101 3.21 7.90 23.64
N ILE A 102 3.81 6.79 23.16
CA ILE A 102 3.50 5.46 23.67
C ILE A 102 4.33 5.16 24.91
N ILE A 103 5.66 5.25 24.81
CA ILE A 103 6.58 4.93 25.90
C ILE A 103 6.30 5.82 27.14
N PRO A 104 6.15 7.15 27.02
CA PRO A 104 5.88 8.00 28.20
C PRO A 104 4.60 7.59 28.94
N TYR A 105 3.52 7.28 28.22
CA TYR A 105 2.27 6.84 28.85
C TYR A 105 2.43 5.54 29.63
N PHE A 106 3.03 4.51 29.01
CA PHE A 106 3.19 3.22 29.69
C PHE A 106 4.27 3.27 30.80
N ARG A 107 5.21 4.18 30.71
CA ARG A 107 6.18 4.41 31.80
C ARG A 107 5.51 5.01 33.02
N GLU A 108 4.61 5.96 32.86
CA GLU A 108 3.79 6.51 33.95
C GLU A 108 2.89 5.46 34.59
N LYS A 109 2.33 4.55 33.79
CA LYS A 109 1.46 3.47 34.29
C LYS A 109 2.21 2.34 34.99
N GLY A 110 3.50 2.16 34.73
CA GLY A 110 4.34 1.16 35.39
C GLY A 110 3.90 -0.30 35.14
N ILE A 111 3.14 -0.57 34.09
CA ILE A 111 2.58 -1.90 33.79
C ILE A 111 3.70 -2.83 33.35
N ARG A 112 3.76 -4.05 33.91
CA ARG A 112 4.64 -5.12 33.44
C ARG A 112 4.14 -5.72 32.14
N LEU A 113 5.04 -6.11 31.25
CA LEU A 113 4.69 -6.60 29.92
C LEU A 113 3.74 -7.84 29.97
N GLN A 114 3.97 -8.72 30.95
CA GLN A 114 3.14 -9.93 31.13
C GLN A 114 1.76 -9.65 31.74
N GLU A 115 1.58 -8.51 32.38
CA GLU A 115 0.33 -8.09 33.00
C GLU A 115 -0.51 -7.20 32.08
N LEU A 116 0.04 -6.81 30.90
CA LEU A 116 -0.63 -5.94 29.94
C LEU A 116 -1.92 -6.60 29.40
N ARG A 117 -3.04 -5.91 29.56
CA ARG A 117 -4.37 -6.38 29.19
C ARG A 117 -4.94 -5.56 28.03
N PRO A 118 -5.92 -6.11 27.29
CA PRO A 118 -6.61 -5.35 26.22
C PRO A 118 -7.27 -4.05 26.69
N CYS A 119 -7.71 -3.99 27.96
CA CYS A 119 -8.29 -2.76 28.53
C CYS A 119 -7.24 -1.66 28.67
N ASP A 120 -6.02 -1.97 29.09
CA ASP A 120 -4.95 -1.00 29.30
C ASP A 120 -4.57 -0.32 27.95
N LEU A 121 -4.57 -1.09 26.86
CA LEU A 121 -4.37 -0.57 25.50
C LEU A 121 -5.57 0.24 25.02
N SER A 122 -6.79 -0.20 25.29
CA SER A 122 -8.01 0.53 24.96
C SER A 122 -8.08 1.87 25.69
N ASP A 123 -7.63 1.92 26.94
CA ASP A 123 -7.54 3.14 27.76
C ASP A 123 -6.51 4.12 27.19
N TYR A 124 -5.34 3.61 26.73
CA TYR A 124 -4.36 4.41 26.01
C TYR A 124 -4.96 5.05 24.75
N TYR A 125 -5.65 4.28 23.90
CA TYR A 125 -6.26 4.80 22.68
C TYR A 125 -7.37 5.81 22.98
N ARG A 126 -8.18 5.56 24.00
CA ARG A 126 -9.20 6.50 24.47
C ARG A 126 -8.55 7.77 25.00
N PHE A 127 -7.55 7.68 25.85
CA PHE A 127 -6.82 8.82 26.40
C PHE A 127 -6.26 9.71 25.29
N LYS A 128 -5.60 9.13 24.26
CA LYS A 128 -5.05 9.92 23.15
C LYS A 128 -6.11 10.49 22.18
N ASN A 129 -7.32 9.95 22.18
CA ASN A 129 -8.42 10.43 21.34
C ASN A 129 -9.28 11.50 22.04
N LEU A 130 -9.40 11.39 23.34
CA LEU A 130 -10.33 12.20 24.13
C LEU A 130 -9.65 13.39 24.78
N THR A 131 -8.40 13.72 24.51
CA THR A 131 -7.70 14.73 25.29
C THR A 131 -8.66 15.73 25.93
N ASP A 132 -8.93 15.53 27.18
CA ASP A 132 -9.61 16.53 27.99
C ASP A 132 -8.59 17.68 28.11
N SER A 133 -8.79 18.69 27.26
CA SER A 133 -7.91 19.87 27.11
C SER A 133 -7.72 20.69 28.41
N LYS A 134 -8.33 20.25 29.50
CA LYS A 134 -8.20 20.87 30.82
C LYS A 134 -7.04 20.35 31.67
N LEU A 135 -6.51 19.14 31.38
CA LEU A 135 -5.46 18.51 32.18
C LEU A 135 -4.08 18.44 31.52
N GLU A 136 -4.02 18.39 30.18
CA GLU A 136 -2.75 18.42 29.44
C GLU A 136 -2.86 19.37 28.24
N LYS A 137 -1.86 20.24 28.04
CA LYS A 137 -1.73 21.19 26.90
C LYS A 137 -1.55 20.50 25.53
N THR A 138 -2.01 19.28 25.35
CA THR A 138 -1.82 18.51 24.11
C THR A 138 -3.17 18.33 23.39
N GLU A 139 -3.21 18.73 22.11
CA GLU A 139 -4.37 18.54 21.24
C GLU A 139 -4.66 17.04 21.02
N PRO A 140 -5.98 16.67 20.89
CA PRO A 140 -6.38 15.28 20.64
C PRO A 140 -5.79 14.73 19.36
N LEU A 141 -5.28 13.50 19.43
CA LEU A 141 -4.76 12.85 18.24
C LEU A 141 -5.89 12.37 17.33
N SER A 142 -5.69 12.51 16.03
CA SER A 142 -6.65 12.02 15.07
C SER A 142 -6.83 10.50 15.17
N PRO A 143 -8.03 9.95 14.86
CA PRO A 143 -8.23 8.51 14.79
C PRO A 143 -7.23 7.79 13.87
N ARG A 144 -6.75 8.46 12.83
CA ARG A 144 -5.73 7.93 11.91
C ARG A 144 -4.37 7.80 12.59
N THR A 145 -3.97 8.81 13.38
CA THR A 145 -2.72 8.75 14.16
C THR A 145 -2.78 7.63 15.20
N ILE A 146 -3.90 7.47 15.89
CA ILE A 146 -4.11 6.39 16.85
C ILE A 146 -4.05 5.01 16.16
N GLN A 147 -4.56 4.89 14.93
CA GLN A 147 -4.41 3.66 14.15
C GLN A 147 -2.93 3.35 13.85
N HIS A 148 -2.08 4.35 13.61
CA HIS A 148 -0.64 4.14 13.46
C HIS A 148 0.00 3.71 14.79
N HIS A 149 -0.39 4.30 15.92
CA HIS A 149 0.06 3.84 17.24
C HIS A 149 -0.30 2.37 17.48
N HIS A 150 -1.56 1.99 17.20
CA HIS A 150 -1.99 0.61 17.28
C HIS A 150 -1.14 -0.33 16.41
N GLN A 151 -0.86 0.04 15.14
CA GLN A 151 0.00 -0.78 14.26
C GLN A 151 1.40 -0.97 14.84
N ASN A 152 1.98 0.08 15.45
CA ASN A 152 3.31 0.01 16.05
C ASN A 152 3.30 -0.87 17.32
N ILE A 153 2.33 -0.67 18.21
CA ILE A 153 2.15 -1.46 19.43
C ILE A 153 1.91 -2.93 19.07
N SER A 154 0.99 -3.18 18.13
CA SER A 154 0.65 -4.55 17.73
C SER A 154 1.84 -5.29 17.12
N LYS A 155 2.67 -4.59 16.30
CA LYS A 155 3.91 -5.16 15.78
C LYS A 155 4.89 -5.50 16.90
N ALA A 156 5.14 -4.57 17.82
CA ALA A 156 6.04 -4.81 18.93
C ALA A 156 5.58 -5.96 19.84
N LEU A 157 4.27 -6.05 20.10
CA LEU A 157 3.71 -7.13 20.91
C LEU A 157 3.69 -8.49 20.19
N ASN A 158 3.55 -8.51 18.85
CA ASN A 158 3.74 -9.75 18.08
C ASN A 158 5.19 -10.24 18.16
N ASP A 159 6.16 -9.32 18.03
CA ASP A 159 7.57 -9.65 18.19
C ASP A 159 7.87 -10.13 19.64
N ALA A 160 7.13 -9.60 20.65
CA ALA A 160 7.21 -10.09 22.04
C ALA A 160 6.70 -11.53 22.18
N VAL A 161 5.64 -11.89 21.46
CA VAL A 161 5.12 -13.26 21.42
C VAL A 161 6.13 -14.20 20.75
N GLU A 162 6.67 -13.81 19.59
CA GLU A 162 7.66 -14.61 18.85
C GLU A 162 8.92 -14.88 19.66
N ARG A 163 9.35 -13.89 20.48
CA ARG A 163 10.51 -14.00 21.36
C ARG A 163 10.21 -14.64 22.72
N GLY A 164 8.95 -14.99 23.00
CA GLY A 164 8.54 -15.65 24.24
C GLY A 164 8.48 -14.75 25.47
N TYR A 165 8.41 -13.40 25.31
CA TYR A 165 8.18 -12.47 26.43
C TYR A 165 6.76 -12.57 26.98
N ILE A 166 5.78 -12.76 26.07
CA ILE A 166 4.34 -12.94 26.39
C ILE A 166 3.75 -14.07 25.56
N ASN A 167 2.68 -14.68 26.04
CA ASN A 167 2.05 -15.85 25.41
C ASN A 167 1.06 -15.47 24.29
N TYR A 168 0.57 -14.24 24.27
CA TYR A 168 -0.36 -13.74 23.25
C TYR A 168 -0.27 -12.22 23.16
N ASN A 169 -0.67 -11.67 22.02
CA ASN A 169 -0.74 -10.24 21.82
C ASN A 169 -2.08 -9.68 22.34
N PRO A 170 -2.11 -8.91 23.43
CA PRO A 170 -3.35 -8.36 23.98
C PRO A 170 -3.99 -7.28 23.10
N ASP A 171 -3.25 -6.69 22.18
CA ASP A 171 -3.75 -5.61 21.31
C ASP A 171 -4.77 -6.08 20.26
N ILE A 172 -4.82 -7.38 19.97
CA ILE A 172 -5.81 -7.97 19.04
C ILE A 172 -7.25 -7.65 19.49
N ASN A 173 -7.51 -7.66 20.80
CA ASN A 173 -8.83 -7.44 21.39
C ASN A 173 -9.01 -6.00 21.94
N SER A 174 -8.08 -5.08 21.65
CA SER A 174 -8.17 -3.68 22.09
C SER A 174 -9.22 -2.90 21.30
N LYS A 175 -9.91 -1.97 21.96
CA LYS A 175 -10.89 -1.06 21.31
C LYS A 175 -10.19 0.23 20.91
N ARG A 176 -10.39 0.65 19.67
CA ARG A 176 -9.81 1.87 19.09
C ARG A 176 -10.85 2.70 18.34
N PRO A 177 -10.62 4.01 18.14
CA PRO A 177 -11.53 4.87 17.40
C PRO A 177 -11.74 4.38 15.96
N LYS A 178 -12.99 4.50 15.46
CA LYS A 178 -13.30 4.18 14.06
C LYS A 178 -12.71 5.23 13.13
N LEU A 179 -12.12 4.78 12.03
CA LEU A 179 -11.63 5.67 10.99
C LEU A 179 -12.79 6.24 10.17
N LYS A 180 -12.80 7.55 9.97
CA LYS A 180 -13.65 8.16 8.95
C LYS A 180 -13.07 7.84 7.57
N LYS A 181 -13.93 7.50 6.60
CA LYS A 181 -13.53 7.27 5.22
C LYS A 181 -12.97 8.58 4.66
N TYR A 182 -11.76 8.52 4.13
CA TYR A 182 -11.16 9.67 3.46
C TYR A 182 -11.76 9.79 2.05
N ASN A 183 -12.30 10.95 1.73
CA ASN A 183 -12.73 11.28 0.39
C ASN A 183 -11.60 12.08 -0.28
N ALA A 184 -10.94 11.47 -1.27
CA ALA A 184 -9.90 12.14 -2.04
C ALA A 184 -10.54 13.30 -2.84
N LYS A 185 -9.81 14.42 -2.93
CA LYS A 185 -10.16 15.52 -3.82
C LYS A 185 -9.56 15.24 -5.20
N PHE A 186 -10.34 15.47 -6.23
CA PHE A 186 -9.91 15.29 -7.61
C PHE A 186 -10.00 16.63 -8.32
N LEU A 187 -9.00 16.93 -9.14
CA LEU A 187 -9.01 18.03 -10.08
C LEU A 187 -9.30 17.47 -11.49
N ASN A 188 -10.23 18.11 -12.18
CA ASN A 188 -10.42 17.86 -13.61
C ASN A 188 -9.29 18.53 -14.42
N GLN A 189 -9.23 18.27 -15.73
CA GLN A 189 -8.16 18.79 -16.58
C GLN A 189 -8.10 20.32 -16.60
N LYS A 190 -9.25 21.02 -16.57
CA LYS A 190 -9.28 22.49 -16.56
C LYS A 190 -8.74 23.07 -15.24
N GLU A 191 -9.04 22.42 -14.13
CA GLU A 191 -8.54 22.81 -12.81
C GLU A 191 -7.04 22.56 -12.68
N ILE A 192 -6.53 21.43 -13.22
CA ILE A 192 -5.08 21.16 -13.32
C ILE A 192 -4.39 22.23 -14.16
N TYR A 193 -4.98 22.63 -15.29
CA TYR A 193 -4.43 23.68 -16.13
C TYR A 193 -4.33 25.02 -15.37
N LYS A 194 -5.40 25.45 -14.70
CA LYS A 194 -5.40 26.67 -13.86
C LYS A 194 -4.36 26.62 -12.75
N LEU A 195 -4.18 25.46 -12.14
CA LEU A 195 -3.15 25.26 -11.10
C LEU A 195 -1.75 25.43 -11.68
N LEU A 196 -1.47 24.86 -12.86
CA LEU A 196 -0.18 24.96 -13.54
C LEU A 196 0.10 26.40 -14.04
N GLU A 197 -0.90 27.08 -14.59
CA GLU A 197 -0.81 28.49 -15.02
C GLU A 197 -0.43 29.39 -13.83
N ALA A 198 -1.03 29.20 -12.66
CA ALA A 198 -0.73 29.98 -11.46
C ALA A 198 0.69 29.79 -10.89
N ILE A 199 1.43 28.80 -11.36
CA ILE A 199 2.80 28.51 -10.92
C ILE A 199 3.81 28.48 -12.07
N GLU A 200 3.48 29.00 -13.24
CA GLU A 200 4.33 28.86 -14.45
C GLU A 200 5.76 29.36 -14.21
N ASP A 201 5.92 30.47 -13.51
CA ASP A 201 7.23 31.04 -13.17
C ASP A 201 7.83 30.51 -11.85
N ASN A 202 7.19 29.51 -11.22
CA ASN A 202 7.64 28.99 -9.95
C ASN A 202 8.54 27.76 -10.14
N ILE A 203 9.58 27.66 -9.31
CA ILE A 203 10.51 26.52 -9.31
C ILE A 203 9.83 25.15 -9.14
N ILE A 204 8.61 25.12 -8.55
CA ILE A 204 7.83 23.90 -8.42
C ILE A 204 6.98 23.56 -9.64
N TYR A 205 6.96 24.41 -10.67
CA TYR A 205 6.14 24.19 -11.87
C TYR A 205 6.42 22.82 -12.51
N LEU A 206 7.67 22.58 -12.85
CA LEU A 206 8.04 21.36 -13.59
C LEU A 206 7.79 20.06 -12.78
N PRO A 207 8.17 19.94 -11.49
CA PRO A 207 7.80 18.76 -10.72
C PRO A 207 6.29 18.59 -10.55
N VAL A 208 5.50 19.69 -10.44
CA VAL A 208 4.04 19.60 -10.37
C VAL A 208 3.45 19.21 -11.73
N LEU A 209 3.98 19.71 -12.85
CA LEU A 209 3.60 19.30 -14.21
C LEU A 209 3.79 17.78 -14.40
N LEU A 210 4.95 17.26 -14.03
CA LEU A 210 5.21 15.81 -14.14
C LEU A 210 4.29 14.97 -13.24
N CYS A 211 4.00 15.46 -12.03
CA CYS A 211 3.00 14.82 -11.16
C CYS A 211 1.59 14.83 -11.78
N SER A 212 1.25 15.90 -12.52
CA SER A 212 -0.07 16.07 -13.13
C SER A 212 -0.25 15.27 -14.41
N ILE A 213 0.83 14.89 -15.09
CA ILE A 213 0.81 14.11 -16.33
C ILE A 213 0.99 12.62 -16.03
N TYR A 214 2.06 12.27 -15.33
CA TYR A 214 2.45 10.89 -15.10
C TYR A 214 1.92 10.31 -13.78
N GLY A 215 1.28 11.13 -12.94
CA GLY A 215 0.80 10.69 -11.63
C GLY A 215 1.92 10.26 -10.68
N LEU A 216 3.12 10.84 -10.79
CA LEU A 216 4.27 10.47 -9.98
C LEU A 216 4.04 10.73 -8.49
N ARG A 217 4.63 9.88 -7.66
CA ARG A 217 4.71 10.17 -6.22
C ARG A 217 5.71 11.29 -5.96
N ARG A 218 5.53 12.04 -4.89
CA ARG A 218 6.43 13.12 -4.49
C ARG A 218 7.91 12.73 -4.48
N SER A 219 8.20 11.56 -3.93
CA SER A 219 9.57 11.04 -3.85
C SER A 219 10.10 10.55 -5.20
N GLU A 220 9.24 10.03 -6.08
CA GLU A 220 9.59 9.61 -7.44
C GLU A 220 9.99 10.83 -8.28
N VAL A 221 9.13 11.86 -8.34
CA VAL A 221 9.43 13.04 -9.15
C VAL A 221 10.72 13.73 -8.72
N LEU A 222 10.96 13.87 -7.41
CA LEU A 222 12.18 14.50 -6.90
C LEU A 222 13.43 13.60 -7.01
N GLY A 223 13.24 12.28 -7.19
CA GLY A 223 14.32 11.32 -7.42
C GLY A 223 14.80 11.27 -8.88
N ILE A 224 14.16 12.01 -9.80
CA ILE A 224 14.56 12.00 -11.21
C ILE A 224 15.93 12.65 -11.36
N GLN A 225 16.83 11.95 -12.07
CA GLN A 225 18.16 12.41 -12.42
C GLN A 225 18.32 12.43 -13.93
N TRP A 226 19.21 13.26 -14.45
CA TRP A 226 19.42 13.42 -15.90
C TRP A 226 19.85 12.13 -16.59
N LYS A 227 20.62 11.26 -15.90
CA LYS A 227 21.03 9.95 -16.42
C LYS A 227 19.87 9.00 -16.75
N PHE A 228 18.66 9.25 -16.18
CA PHE A 228 17.48 8.44 -16.41
C PHE A 228 16.53 9.00 -17.48
N ILE A 229 16.94 10.07 -18.17
CA ILE A 229 16.17 10.70 -19.24
C ILE A 229 16.87 10.48 -20.57
N ASP A 230 16.25 9.70 -21.43
CA ASP A 230 16.72 9.46 -22.79
C ASP A 230 15.95 10.35 -23.78
N PHE A 231 16.59 11.46 -24.18
CA PHE A 231 16.01 12.40 -25.13
C PHE A 231 16.02 11.89 -26.58
N GLN A 232 16.83 10.88 -26.92
CA GLN A 232 16.88 10.28 -28.24
C GLN A 232 15.71 9.32 -28.45
N ASN A 233 15.49 8.41 -27.49
CA ASN A 233 14.40 7.44 -27.51
C ASN A 233 13.10 7.98 -26.92
N ASN A 234 13.08 9.24 -26.45
CA ASN A 234 11.95 9.89 -25.81
C ASN A 234 11.38 9.06 -24.65
N THR A 235 12.23 8.68 -23.70
CA THR A 235 11.82 7.92 -22.50
C THR A 235 12.39 8.55 -21.23
N ILE A 236 11.66 8.34 -20.14
CA ILE A 236 12.08 8.67 -18.78
C ILE A 236 11.91 7.43 -17.89
N HIS A 237 12.97 7.04 -17.20
CA HIS A 237 12.98 5.89 -16.32
C HIS A 237 12.81 6.30 -14.86
N ILE A 238 11.75 5.81 -14.23
CA ILE A 238 11.41 6.10 -12.83
C ILE A 238 11.86 4.90 -11.99
N CYS A 239 13.05 4.99 -11.38
CA CYS A 239 13.66 3.89 -10.62
C CYS A 239 14.14 4.28 -9.22
N GLU A 240 14.40 5.55 -8.97
CA GLU A 240 14.88 6.05 -7.70
C GLU A 240 13.89 7.01 -7.03
N THR A 241 14.01 7.17 -5.71
CA THR A 241 13.17 8.07 -4.93
C THR A 241 14.03 8.92 -4.00
N LEU A 242 13.78 10.24 -3.98
CA LEU A 242 14.38 11.12 -3.01
C LEU A 242 13.56 11.09 -1.72
N GLN A 243 14.17 10.63 -0.65
CA GLN A 243 13.57 10.56 0.68
C GLN A 243 14.21 11.62 1.59
N GLN A 244 13.41 12.16 2.51
CA GLN A 244 13.91 13.10 3.50
C GLN A 244 14.11 12.40 4.84
N CYS A 245 15.33 12.43 5.38
CA CYS A 245 15.64 12.05 6.76
C CYS A 245 15.60 13.25 7.71
N ILE A 246 15.47 12.99 9.00
CA ILE A 246 15.86 13.96 10.04
C ILE A 246 17.38 14.01 10.01
N LYS A 247 17.96 15.21 10.24
CA LYS A 247 19.39 15.37 10.44
C LYS A 247 19.93 14.25 11.32
N ASP A 248 20.70 13.38 10.73
CA ASP A 248 21.49 12.41 11.47
C ASP A 248 22.79 13.10 11.97
N ILE A 249 23.63 12.40 12.72
CA ILE A 249 24.91 12.89 13.22
C ILE A 249 25.81 13.41 12.08
N SER A 250 25.61 12.88 10.84
CA SER A 250 26.28 13.32 9.61
C SER A 250 25.77 14.65 9.03
N GLY A 251 24.64 15.17 9.50
CA GLY A 251 24.04 16.41 8.97
C GLY A 251 23.20 16.23 7.70
N ASP A 252 23.21 15.09 7.04
CA ASP A 252 22.44 14.81 5.83
C ASP A 252 20.95 14.69 6.13
N THR A 253 20.16 15.47 5.36
CA THR A 253 18.69 15.50 5.50
C THR A 253 17.93 14.71 4.45
N ASN A 254 18.63 14.30 3.38
CA ASN A 254 18.03 13.58 2.25
C ASN A 254 18.88 12.36 1.90
N TYR A 255 18.24 11.29 1.44
CA TYR A 255 18.89 10.11 0.87
C TYR A 255 18.12 9.59 -0.32
N ILE A 256 18.83 8.92 -1.22
CA ILE A 256 18.27 8.19 -2.37
C ILE A 256 17.93 6.79 -1.88
N ASP A 257 16.75 6.30 -2.24
CA ASP A 257 16.30 4.92 -2.01
C ASP A 257 15.72 4.39 -3.32
N ASP A 258 15.87 3.12 -3.56
CA ASP A 258 15.21 2.47 -4.69
C ASP A 258 13.70 2.57 -4.58
N THR A 259 13.00 2.50 -5.70
CA THR A 259 11.54 2.45 -5.69
C THR A 259 11.06 1.29 -4.80
N LYS A 260 10.02 1.55 -4.02
CA LYS A 260 9.57 0.65 -2.95
C LYS A 260 9.14 -0.74 -3.44
N ASN A 261 8.68 -0.83 -4.69
CA ASN A 261 8.19 -2.06 -5.32
C ASN A 261 8.68 -2.13 -6.78
N GLU A 262 8.84 -3.32 -7.33
CA GLU A 262 9.18 -3.54 -8.73
C GLU A 262 8.24 -2.82 -9.70
N SER A 263 6.93 -2.78 -9.42
CA SER A 263 5.94 -2.05 -10.22
C SER A 263 6.12 -0.54 -10.23
N SER A 264 6.87 0.02 -9.29
CA SER A 264 7.22 1.46 -9.26
C SER A 264 8.44 1.76 -10.15
N ASN A 265 9.25 0.76 -10.46
CA ASN A 265 10.34 0.83 -11.43
C ASN A 265 9.73 0.68 -12.83
N ARG A 266 9.64 1.79 -13.57
CA ARG A 266 8.97 1.82 -14.87
C ARG A 266 9.56 2.85 -15.81
N THR A 267 9.52 2.56 -17.10
CA THR A 267 9.87 3.50 -18.16
C THR A 267 8.61 4.13 -18.73
N MET A 268 8.57 5.46 -18.78
CA MET A 268 7.44 6.25 -19.29
C MET A 268 7.84 6.94 -20.59
N PRO A 269 6.90 7.12 -21.55
CA PRO A 269 7.15 7.90 -22.74
C PRO A 269 7.34 9.38 -22.36
N LEU A 270 8.36 10.01 -22.90
CA LEU A 270 8.61 11.45 -22.74
C LEU A 270 7.81 12.20 -23.81
N ILE A 271 6.66 12.75 -23.42
CA ILE A 271 5.80 13.50 -24.34
C ILE A 271 6.43 14.85 -24.73
N PRO A 272 6.10 15.43 -25.91
CA PRO A 272 6.74 16.64 -26.43
C PRO A 272 6.76 17.79 -25.42
N LEU A 273 5.63 18.07 -24.76
CA LEU A 273 5.52 19.12 -23.74
C LEU A 273 6.54 18.95 -22.60
N THR A 274 6.64 17.75 -22.05
CA THR A 274 7.56 17.48 -20.93
C THR A 274 9.01 17.48 -21.39
N LYS A 275 9.28 17.01 -22.61
CA LYS A 275 10.62 17.07 -23.23
C LYS A 275 11.11 18.50 -23.37
N GLU A 276 10.27 19.39 -23.89
CA GLU A 276 10.58 20.83 -24.05
C GLU A 276 10.92 21.47 -22.70
N LYS A 277 10.06 21.28 -21.69
CA LYS A 277 10.25 21.87 -20.35
C LYS A 277 11.47 21.29 -19.63
N LEU A 278 11.77 20.00 -19.82
CA LEU A 278 12.99 19.39 -19.27
C LEU A 278 14.27 19.92 -19.96
N LEU A 279 14.25 20.13 -21.27
CA LEU A 279 15.36 20.77 -21.98
C LEU A 279 15.56 22.22 -21.53
N ALA A 280 14.48 22.96 -21.28
CA ALA A 280 14.55 24.30 -20.71
C ALA A 280 15.16 24.27 -19.29
N GLN A 281 14.74 23.33 -18.45
CA GLN A 281 15.32 23.12 -17.11
C GLN A 281 16.83 22.82 -17.17
N LYS A 282 17.27 22.00 -18.13
CA LYS A 282 18.69 21.68 -18.29
C LYS A 282 19.52 22.91 -18.66
N ARG A 283 18.98 23.76 -19.57
CA ARG A 283 19.61 25.05 -19.91
C ARG A 283 19.68 25.98 -18.70
N TRP A 284 18.57 26.12 -17.98
CA TRP A 284 18.50 26.95 -16.77
C TRP A 284 19.53 26.52 -15.70
N GLN A 285 19.68 25.22 -15.45
CA GLN A 285 20.71 24.72 -14.54
C GLN A 285 22.14 25.02 -15.06
N PHE A 286 22.38 24.89 -16.34
CA PHE A 286 23.69 25.21 -16.94
C PHE A 286 24.04 26.69 -16.81
N GLU A 287 23.07 27.59 -16.99
CA GLU A 287 23.27 29.03 -16.79
C GLU A 287 23.52 29.39 -15.33
N ASN A 288 22.76 28.79 -14.43
CA ASN A 288 22.97 28.96 -12.99
C ASN A 288 24.32 28.42 -12.54
N LYS A 289 24.78 27.29 -13.07
CA LYS A 289 26.12 26.75 -12.78
C LYS A 289 27.21 27.75 -13.15
N LYS A 290 27.07 28.45 -14.27
CA LYS A 290 27.99 29.53 -14.62
C LYS A 290 27.88 30.75 -13.72
N LYS A 291 26.65 31.11 -13.31
CA LYS A 291 26.39 32.27 -12.45
C LYS A 291 26.92 32.10 -11.03
N TYR A 292 26.80 30.90 -10.47
CA TYR A 292 27.16 30.61 -9.07
C TYR A 292 28.55 29.99 -8.91
N GLU A 293 29.18 29.57 -9.99
CA GLU A 293 30.57 29.05 -10.05
C GLU A 293 30.94 28.10 -8.91
N GLU A 294 31.89 28.48 -8.05
CA GLU A 294 32.42 27.63 -6.96
C GLU A 294 31.39 27.27 -5.89
N ILE A 295 30.33 28.08 -5.73
CA ILE A 295 29.29 27.80 -4.73
C ILE A 295 28.14 26.97 -5.27
N TYR A 296 28.17 26.60 -6.55
CA TYR A 296 27.16 25.75 -7.16
C TYR A 296 27.31 24.29 -6.72
N LEU A 297 26.24 23.74 -6.17
CA LEU A 297 26.19 22.33 -5.75
C LEU A 297 25.84 21.44 -6.94
N ASP A 298 26.87 20.97 -7.64
CA ASP A 298 26.68 20.12 -8.83
C ASP A 298 26.10 18.76 -8.45
N SER A 299 25.02 18.39 -9.10
CA SER A 299 24.36 17.11 -8.90
C SER A 299 23.62 16.67 -10.17
N ASP A 300 23.36 15.38 -10.30
CA ASP A 300 22.61 14.86 -11.46
C ASP A 300 21.08 15.04 -11.35
N PHE A 301 20.59 15.65 -10.26
CA PHE A 301 19.16 15.85 -10.06
C PHE A 301 18.57 16.89 -10.99
N VAL A 302 17.37 16.59 -11.53
CA VAL A 302 16.62 17.49 -12.42
C VAL A 302 16.05 18.69 -11.65
N PHE A 303 15.64 18.51 -10.39
CA PHE A 303 14.96 19.53 -9.60
C PHE A 303 15.86 20.12 -8.52
N THR A 304 16.45 21.26 -8.81
CA THR A 304 17.36 21.98 -7.93
C THR A 304 16.94 23.44 -7.77
N HIS A 305 17.42 24.06 -6.70
CA HIS A 305 17.43 25.51 -6.57
C HIS A 305 18.48 26.15 -7.49
N GLU A 306 18.50 27.49 -7.59
CA GLU A 306 19.46 28.22 -8.41
C GLU A 306 20.93 27.89 -8.10
N ASN A 307 21.25 27.67 -6.82
CA ASN A 307 22.59 27.30 -6.38
C ASN A 307 22.90 25.79 -6.54
N GLY A 308 22.09 25.03 -7.25
CA GLY A 308 22.26 23.59 -7.47
C GLY A 308 21.81 22.68 -6.33
N SER A 309 21.42 23.22 -5.16
CA SER A 309 20.92 22.39 -4.07
C SER A 309 19.59 21.73 -4.41
N VAL A 310 19.44 20.46 -4.05
CA VAL A 310 18.28 19.65 -4.44
C VAL A 310 16.99 20.12 -3.75
N ILE A 311 15.88 20.23 -4.51
CA ILE A 311 14.57 20.56 -3.93
C ILE A 311 14.12 19.45 -3.00
N THR A 312 13.91 19.79 -1.72
CA THR A 312 13.51 18.80 -0.71
C THR A 312 12.03 18.42 -0.82
N PRO A 313 11.64 17.19 -0.42
CA PRO A 313 10.25 16.78 -0.39
C PRO A 313 9.33 17.71 0.42
N ASN A 314 9.83 18.27 1.52
CA ASN A 314 9.06 19.22 2.33
C ASN A 314 8.88 20.56 1.63
N TYR A 315 9.90 21.05 0.94
CA TYR A 315 9.82 22.30 0.17
C TYR A 315 8.71 22.20 -0.89
N LEU A 316 8.74 21.14 -1.71
CA LEU A 316 7.72 20.91 -2.73
C LEU A 316 6.31 20.84 -2.12
N THR A 317 6.14 20.09 -1.03
CA THR A 317 4.81 19.92 -0.39
C THR A 317 4.28 21.24 0.19
N LYS A 318 5.13 22.02 0.87
CA LYS A 318 4.73 23.29 1.50
C LYS A 318 4.34 24.32 0.45
N ASN A 319 5.16 24.48 -0.61
CA ASN A 319 4.88 25.45 -1.66
C ASN A 319 3.65 25.05 -2.50
N PHE A 320 3.50 23.77 -2.85
CA PHE A 320 2.30 23.27 -3.50
C PHE A 320 1.04 23.58 -2.70
N ARG A 321 1.06 23.31 -1.39
CA ARG A 321 -0.09 23.57 -0.51
C ARG A 321 -0.44 25.05 -0.47
N LYS A 322 0.56 25.92 -0.33
CA LYS A 322 0.36 27.38 -0.35
C LYS A 322 -0.34 27.84 -1.62
N VAL A 323 0.09 27.33 -2.78
CA VAL A 323 -0.54 27.67 -4.06
C VAL A 323 -1.96 27.11 -4.13
N ALA A 324 -2.16 25.87 -3.78
CA ALA A 324 -3.49 25.23 -3.79
C ALA A 324 -4.48 25.97 -2.90
N ASP A 325 -4.08 26.34 -1.69
CA ASP A 325 -4.92 27.09 -0.75
C ASP A 325 -5.24 28.51 -1.30
N ASN A 326 -4.28 29.19 -1.92
CA ASN A 326 -4.49 30.51 -2.56
C ASN A 326 -5.49 30.44 -3.74
N LEU A 327 -5.54 29.33 -4.46
CA LEU A 327 -6.51 29.09 -5.55
C LEU A 327 -7.87 28.58 -5.03
N GLY A 328 -8.07 28.49 -3.72
CA GLY A 328 -9.31 28.01 -3.11
C GLY A 328 -9.42 26.47 -3.04
N TYR A 329 -8.37 25.71 -3.43
CA TYR A 329 -8.34 24.26 -3.31
C TYR A 329 -7.92 23.79 -1.91
N ASN A 330 -8.56 24.36 -0.87
CA ASN A 330 -8.23 24.11 0.53
C ASN A 330 -8.09 22.63 0.86
N GLY A 331 -6.92 22.23 1.42
CA GLY A 331 -6.63 20.86 1.81
C GLY A 331 -6.29 19.90 0.67
N LEU A 332 -6.12 20.39 -0.57
CA LEU A 332 -5.57 19.61 -1.68
C LEU A 332 -4.10 19.27 -1.39
N ARG A 333 -3.73 18.03 -1.58
CA ARG A 333 -2.37 17.54 -1.38
C ARG A 333 -1.72 17.24 -2.73
N LEU A 334 -0.41 17.35 -2.82
CA LEU A 334 0.32 16.97 -4.03
C LEU A 334 -0.01 15.54 -4.50
N HIS A 335 -0.21 14.60 -3.55
CA HIS A 335 -0.60 13.22 -3.88
C HIS A 335 -2.01 13.12 -4.50
N ASP A 336 -2.88 14.09 -4.28
CA ASP A 336 -4.22 14.11 -4.86
C ASP A 336 -4.19 14.40 -6.38
N LEU A 337 -3.08 14.97 -6.92
CA LEU A 337 -2.85 15.04 -8.37
C LEU A 337 -2.75 13.64 -9.00
N ARG A 338 -2.11 12.70 -8.33
CA ARG A 338 -2.07 11.31 -8.78
C ARG A 338 -3.47 10.67 -8.80
N HIS A 339 -4.31 11.00 -7.82
CA HIS A 339 -5.72 10.60 -7.84
C HIS A 339 -6.46 11.27 -9.00
N SER A 340 -6.17 12.53 -9.29
CA SER A 340 -6.76 13.25 -10.43
C SER A 340 -6.37 12.62 -11.77
N VAL A 341 -5.09 12.26 -11.96
CA VAL A 341 -4.63 11.54 -13.16
C VAL A 341 -5.37 10.23 -13.33
N ALA A 342 -5.48 9.42 -12.25
CA ALA A 342 -6.20 8.16 -12.30
C ALA A 342 -7.68 8.35 -12.70
N SER A 343 -8.36 9.32 -12.07
CA SER A 343 -9.77 9.64 -12.39
C SER A 343 -9.94 10.09 -13.84
N ASN A 344 -9.03 10.96 -14.31
CA ASN A 344 -9.08 11.49 -15.68
C ASN A 344 -8.82 10.39 -16.73
N LEU A 345 -7.91 9.45 -16.47
CA LEU A 345 -7.65 8.30 -17.36
C LEU A 345 -8.88 7.39 -17.42
N LEU A 346 -9.48 7.05 -16.30
CA LEU A 346 -10.69 6.21 -16.26
C LEU A 346 -11.87 6.89 -16.95
N ASN A 347 -12.05 8.21 -16.76
CA ASN A 347 -13.09 8.98 -17.44
C ASN A 347 -12.85 9.08 -18.98
N LYS A 348 -11.61 8.89 -19.44
CA LYS A 348 -11.25 8.78 -20.86
C LYS A 348 -11.44 7.36 -21.43
N GLY A 349 -11.88 6.41 -20.63
CA GLY A 349 -12.16 5.03 -21.05
C GLY A 349 -10.99 4.06 -20.91
N PHE A 350 -9.84 4.49 -20.32
CA PHE A 350 -8.76 3.55 -20.03
C PHE A 350 -9.18 2.56 -18.93
N SER A 351 -8.78 1.30 -19.06
CA SER A 351 -9.09 0.28 -18.07
C SER A 351 -8.38 0.51 -16.73
N TYR A 352 -8.89 -0.12 -15.66
CA TYR A 352 -8.23 -0.10 -14.34
C TYR A 352 -6.80 -0.66 -14.38
N VAL A 353 -6.55 -1.65 -15.25
CA VAL A 353 -5.21 -2.27 -15.42
C VAL A 353 -4.25 -1.29 -16.07
N GLN A 354 -4.63 -0.69 -17.20
CA GLN A 354 -3.82 0.32 -17.90
C GLN A 354 -3.54 1.53 -17.00
N THR A 355 -4.56 2.00 -16.26
CA THR A 355 -4.39 3.10 -15.30
C THR A 355 -3.44 2.73 -14.16
N ALA A 356 -3.54 1.51 -13.63
CA ALA A 356 -2.66 1.03 -12.57
C ALA A 356 -1.20 0.90 -13.05
N GLU A 357 -0.99 0.41 -14.27
CA GLU A 357 0.31 0.30 -14.91
C GLU A 357 0.94 1.70 -15.13
N TRP A 358 0.19 2.64 -15.71
CA TRP A 358 0.64 4.04 -15.89
C TRP A 358 1.11 4.66 -14.58
N LEU A 359 0.34 4.45 -13.52
CA LEU A 359 0.67 4.98 -12.20
C LEU A 359 1.76 4.20 -11.46
N GLY A 360 2.07 2.96 -11.83
CA GLY A 360 2.95 2.07 -11.07
C GLY A 360 2.31 1.63 -9.74
N HIS A 361 1.07 1.13 -9.79
CA HIS A 361 0.43 0.45 -8.67
C HIS A 361 0.75 -1.03 -8.70
N SER A 362 1.30 -1.57 -7.62
CA SER A 362 1.58 -3.00 -7.48
C SER A 362 0.33 -3.88 -7.50
N ASN A 363 -0.84 -3.30 -7.20
CA ASN A 363 -2.11 -3.99 -7.20
C ASN A 363 -3.20 -3.13 -7.84
N PRO A 364 -3.79 -3.55 -8.98
CA PRO A 364 -4.89 -2.84 -9.63
C PRO A 364 -6.11 -2.62 -8.73
N SER A 365 -6.31 -3.47 -7.70
CA SER A 365 -7.38 -3.29 -6.73
C SER A 365 -7.27 -1.98 -5.95
N THR A 366 -6.08 -1.40 -5.88
CA THR A 366 -5.89 -0.06 -5.29
C THR A 366 -6.60 1.00 -6.13
N THR A 367 -6.43 0.97 -7.45
CA THR A 367 -7.13 1.85 -8.38
C THR A 367 -8.64 1.62 -8.29
N PHE A 368 -9.09 0.37 -8.35
CA PHE A 368 -10.50 0.02 -8.25
C PHE A 368 -11.18 0.55 -6.97
N LYS A 369 -10.59 0.33 -5.79
CA LYS A 369 -11.17 0.76 -4.51
C LYS A 369 -11.40 2.27 -4.39
N PHE A 370 -10.53 3.08 -4.98
CA PHE A 370 -10.67 4.53 -4.96
C PHE A 370 -11.68 5.06 -5.98
N TYR A 371 -11.87 4.36 -7.11
CA TYR A 371 -12.63 4.85 -8.26
C TYR A 371 -13.90 4.07 -8.59
N ALA A 372 -14.24 3.03 -7.85
CA ALA A 372 -15.47 2.25 -8.01
C ALA A 372 -16.77 3.10 -7.96
N HIS A 373 -16.67 4.34 -7.48
CA HIS A 373 -17.80 5.28 -7.43
C HIS A 373 -17.98 6.11 -8.71
N VAL A 374 -16.98 6.18 -9.59
CA VAL A 374 -17.03 6.88 -10.88
C VAL A 374 -17.96 6.14 -11.86
N ASP A 375 -18.25 4.89 -11.58
CA ASP A 375 -18.92 3.92 -12.46
C ASP A 375 -20.45 4.06 -12.56
N LYS A 376 -21.09 5.03 -11.90
CA LYS A 376 -22.54 5.17 -11.98
C LYS A 376 -23.06 5.74 -13.30
N THR A 377 -22.27 6.59 -13.96
CA THR A 377 -22.57 7.12 -15.30
C THR A 377 -22.23 6.16 -16.42
N SER A 378 -21.32 5.22 -16.18
CA SER A 378 -20.89 4.24 -17.20
C SER A 378 -21.95 3.18 -17.50
N LYS A 379 -22.85 2.83 -16.57
CA LYS A 379 -23.90 1.83 -16.85
C LYS A 379 -24.88 2.23 -17.94
N MET A 380 -25.25 3.51 -17.99
CA MET A 380 -26.13 4.01 -19.06
C MET A 380 -25.38 4.12 -20.39
N ALA A 381 -24.11 4.57 -20.35
CA ALA A 381 -23.26 4.60 -21.54
C ALA A 381 -23.01 3.19 -22.09
N ILE A 382 -22.68 2.23 -21.22
CA ILE A 382 -22.50 0.83 -21.60
C ILE A 382 -23.80 0.26 -22.22
N ALA A 383 -24.95 0.52 -21.62
CA ALA A 383 -26.23 0.05 -22.15
C ALA A 383 -26.50 0.65 -23.53
N SER A 384 -26.28 1.95 -23.73
CA SER A 384 -26.47 2.63 -25.02
C SER A 384 -25.49 2.14 -26.09
N ASP A 385 -24.22 1.94 -25.74
CA ASP A 385 -23.21 1.46 -26.70
C ASP A 385 -23.43 -0.02 -27.03
N TYR A 386 -23.85 -0.84 -26.06
CA TYR A 386 -24.19 -2.25 -26.29
C TYR A 386 -25.43 -2.37 -27.15
N GLU A 387 -26.43 -1.51 -26.99
CA GLU A 387 -27.62 -1.42 -27.83
C GLU A 387 -27.26 -1.13 -29.30
N LYS A 388 -26.35 -0.18 -29.56
CA LYS A 388 -25.85 0.14 -30.90
C LYS A 388 -25.18 -1.06 -31.59
N VAL A 389 -24.29 -1.75 -30.84
CA VAL A 389 -23.62 -2.97 -31.35
C VAL A 389 -24.63 -4.03 -31.73
N PHE A 390 -25.66 -4.27 -30.89
CA PHE A 390 -26.73 -5.20 -31.19
C PHE A 390 -27.58 -4.79 -32.43
N GLU A 391 -27.87 -3.49 -32.54
CA GLU A 391 -28.60 -2.97 -33.70
C GLU A 391 -27.81 -3.11 -35.00
N GLU A 392 -26.48 -2.88 -34.97
CA GLU A 392 -25.59 -3.07 -36.13
C GLU A 392 -25.54 -4.55 -36.56
N GLU A 393 -25.37 -5.50 -35.63
CA GLU A 393 -25.38 -6.92 -35.94
C GLU A 393 -26.76 -7.39 -36.50
N MET A 394 -27.86 -6.92 -35.91
CA MET A 394 -29.21 -7.22 -36.43
C MET A 394 -29.47 -6.62 -37.81
N ARG A 395 -28.84 -5.50 -38.17
CA ARG A 395 -28.91 -4.92 -39.52
C ARG A 395 -28.11 -5.73 -40.55
N VAL A 396 -26.93 -6.23 -40.16
CA VAL A 396 -26.11 -7.09 -41.02
C VAL A 396 -26.80 -8.41 -41.33
N GLU A 397 -27.50 -9.01 -40.37
CA GLU A 397 -28.28 -10.26 -40.63
C GLU A 397 -29.53 -10.03 -41.51
N LYS A 398 -30.10 -8.81 -41.50
CA LYS A 398 -31.30 -8.48 -42.32
C LYS A 398 -30.93 -7.98 -43.71
N SER A 399 -29.67 -7.77 -44.05
CA SER A 399 -29.27 -7.48 -45.42
C SER A 399 -29.41 -8.74 -46.30
N PRO A 400 -30.13 -8.71 -47.43
CA PRO A 400 -30.31 -9.88 -48.26
C PRO A 400 -28.96 -10.35 -48.80
N LYS A 401 -28.60 -11.59 -48.47
CA LYS A 401 -27.46 -12.27 -49.13
C LYS A 401 -27.77 -12.33 -50.61
N VAL A 402 -27.05 -11.61 -51.42
CA VAL A 402 -27.04 -11.78 -52.89
C VAL A 402 -26.46 -13.16 -53.13
N VAL A 403 -27.34 -14.11 -53.36
CA VAL A 403 -26.95 -15.45 -53.82
C VAL A 403 -26.58 -15.32 -55.28
N GLU A 404 -25.32 -15.21 -55.61
CA GLU A 404 -24.82 -15.47 -56.95
C GLU A 404 -25.09 -16.96 -57.29
N LYS A 405 -26.12 -17.17 -58.10
CA LYS A 405 -26.38 -18.46 -58.73
C LYS A 405 -25.32 -18.71 -59.80
N THR A 406 -24.23 -19.34 -59.47
CA THR A 406 -23.41 -20.07 -60.43
C THR A 406 -23.93 -21.50 -60.51
N SER A 407 -24.84 -21.73 -61.49
CA SER A 407 -25.24 -23.05 -61.89
C SER A 407 -24.10 -23.77 -62.62
N LYS A 408 -23.45 -24.73 -61.92
CA LYS A 408 -22.72 -25.82 -62.56
C LYS A 408 -23.42 -27.10 -62.15
N ILE A 409 -24.21 -27.66 -63.16
CA ILE A 409 -24.79 -29.00 -63.15
C ILE A 409 -23.60 -29.95 -63.24
N VAL A 410 -23.39 -30.75 -62.20
CA VAL A 410 -22.54 -31.95 -62.25
C VAL A 410 -23.48 -33.12 -62.11
N GLU A 411 -23.74 -33.81 -63.26
CA GLU A 411 -24.39 -35.12 -63.29
C GLU A 411 -23.51 -36.11 -62.51
N ILE A 412 -24.07 -36.72 -61.45
CA ILE A 412 -23.45 -37.85 -60.78
C ILE A 412 -24.25 -39.07 -61.06
N ASP A 413 -23.62 -39.98 -61.83
CA ASP A 413 -24.12 -41.27 -62.23
C ASP A 413 -24.21 -42.20 -61.00
N PHE A 414 -25.47 -42.71 -60.73
CA PHE A 414 -25.75 -43.68 -59.67
C PHE A 414 -25.74 -45.08 -60.23
N ALA A 415 -24.58 -45.70 -60.34
CA ALA A 415 -24.49 -47.15 -60.53
C ALA A 415 -23.31 -47.75 -59.75
N ASN A 416 -23.65 -48.73 -58.94
CA ASN A 416 -22.77 -49.69 -58.28
C ASN A 416 -22.02 -49.30 -57.02
N ALA A 417 -22.59 -49.71 -55.88
CA ALA A 417 -21.92 -50.68 -54.99
C ALA A 417 -22.85 -51.15 -53.87
N ARG A 418 -23.19 -52.37 -53.99
CA ARG A 418 -23.77 -53.23 -52.92
C ARG A 418 -22.63 -53.83 -52.10
N THR A 419 -22.93 -54.05 -50.79
CA THR A 419 -22.35 -55.02 -49.81
C THR A 419 -20.97 -54.70 -49.24
N SER A 420 -20.78 -54.62 -47.94
CA SER A 420 -20.92 -55.65 -46.89
C SER A 420 -20.53 -55.16 -45.52
N THR A 421 -21.34 -55.42 -44.57
CA THR A 421 -21.18 -56.02 -43.25
C THR A 421 -20.09 -55.58 -42.26
N LYS A 422 -20.61 -55.21 -41.07
CA LYS A 422 -20.18 -55.58 -39.70
C LYS A 422 -18.94 -54.96 -39.06
N GLY A 423 -19.21 -54.39 -37.89
CA GLY A 423 -18.20 -54.23 -36.85
C GLY A 423 -18.57 -53.17 -35.82
N LYS A 424 -19.13 -53.63 -34.70
CA LYS A 424 -19.48 -52.85 -33.51
C LYS A 424 -18.21 -52.59 -32.62
N PRO A 425 -18.31 -51.91 -31.51
CA PRO A 425 -17.60 -50.68 -31.15
C PRO A 425 -16.58 -50.88 -30.00
N GLN A 426 -15.72 -49.96 -29.78
CA GLN A 426 -15.09 -49.83 -28.44
C GLN A 426 -14.76 -48.40 -28.05
N LYS A 427 -15.11 -48.12 -26.81
CA LYS A 427 -14.82 -46.95 -25.98
C LYS A 427 -13.31 -46.76 -25.69
N ARG A 428 -12.90 -45.53 -25.45
CA ARG A 428 -12.16 -44.97 -24.30
C ARG A 428 -11.58 -43.63 -24.68
N LEU A 429 -11.97 -42.59 -23.95
CA LEU A 429 -11.32 -41.97 -22.79
C LEU A 429 -9.85 -41.59 -23.03
N ILE A 430 -9.55 -40.34 -23.21
CA ILE A 430 -8.95 -39.46 -22.20
C ILE A 430 -9.34 -38.03 -22.56
#